data_a500b5d0833c54c1c19ee393f27e1b43
#
_entry.id   a500b5d0833c54c1c19ee393f27e1b43
#
_cell.length_a   1.000
_cell.length_b   1.000
_cell.length_c   1.000
_cell.angle_alpha   90.00
_cell.angle_beta   90.00
_cell.angle_gamma   90.00
#
_symmetry.space_group_name_H-M   'P 1'
#
loop_
_entity.id
_entity.type
_entity.pdbx_description
1 polymer ?
#
loop_
_entity_poly.entity_id
_entity_poly.type
_entity_poly.pdbx_seq_one_letter_code
_entity_poly.pdbx_strand_id
1 'polypeptide(L)'
;AWNIQLEQWNYAKDDLDKVLYLNSTNIAGLFYRAFVNEKLNRYNFARLDYQNLLVLVPGNFQAQLGLALLNQKDLHFTEAYDGINNLIEQYPDSAIAYAARGGMEKEKGQLELAEYDYAQAIARDSANQDYLINHVDLLVKLGRKQEAYADLERLLKLGVAPGQLRDFYIRLRTKKK
;
A
#
# COMPACT_ATOMS: atom_id res chain seq x y z
N ALA A 1 1.51 -13.38 -22.00
CA ALA A 1 1.98 -13.10 -20.64
C ALA A 1 0.82 -13.10 -19.61
N TRP A 2 -0.29 -12.40 -19.86
CA TRP A 2 -1.44 -12.28 -18.93
C TRP A 2 -2.09 -13.63 -18.60
N ASN A 3 -2.33 -14.48 -19.60
CA ASN A 3 -2.95 -15.79 -19.39
C ASN A 3 -2.07 -16.72 -18.55
N ILE A 4 -0.75 -16.71 -18.75
CA ILE A 4 0.17 -17.55 -17.98
C ILE A 4 0.16 -17.13 -16.50
N GLN A 5 0.12 -15.84 -16.20
CA GLN A 5 0.09 -15.33 -14.83
C GLN A 5 -1.23 -15.68 -14.12
N LEU A 6 -2.35 -15.59 -14.83
CA LEU A 6 -3.67 -15.97 -14.31
C LEU A 6 -3.75 -17.46 -14.00
N GLU A 7 -3.17 -18.32 -14.84
CA GLU A 7 -3.08 -19.77 -14.59
C GLU A 7 -2.24 -20.05 -13.33
N GLN A 8 -1.10 -19.38 -13.15
CA GLN A 8 -0.28 -19.53 -11.96
C GLN A 8 -1.04 -19.18 -10.67
N TRP A 9 -1.84 -18.10 -10.67
CA TRP A 9 -2.67 -17.75 -9.52
C TRP A 9 -3.76 -18.78 -9.24
N ASN A 10 -4.38 -19.40 -10.26
CA ASN A 10 -5.35 -20.45 -10.07
C ASN A 10 -4.71 -21.72 -9.48
N TYR A 11 -3.55 -22.16 -9.97
CA TYR A 11 -2.81 -23.28 -9.37
C TYR A 11 -2.43 -23.00 -7.91
N ALA A 12 -1.91 -21.82 -7.62
CA ALA A 12 -1.60 -21.42 -6.25
C ALA A 12 -2.83 -21.47 -5.33
N LYS A 13 -3.98 -21.01 -5.84
CA LYS A 13 -5.25 -21.09 -5.10
C LYS A 13 -5.63 -22.55 -4.81
N ASP A 14 -5.56 -23.44 -5.81
CA ASP A 14 -5.95 -24.84 -5.66
C ASP A 14 -5.05 -25.57 -4.66
N ASP A 15 -3.77 -25.26 -4.61
CA ASP A 15 -2.86 -25.80 -3.61
C ASP A 15 -3.15 -25.26 -2.20
N LEU A 16 -3.47 -23.98 -2.07
CA LEU A 16 -3.88 -23.38 -0.80
C LEU A 16 -5.23 -23.91 -0.31
N ASP A 17 -6.16 -24.22 -1.21
CA ASP A 17 -7.41 -24.88 -0.87
C ASP A 17 -7.16 -26.27 -0.27
N LYS A 18 -6.19 -27.05 -0.79
CA LYS A 18 -5.80 -28.33 -0.21
C LYS A 18 -5.18 -28.16 1.18
N VAL A 19 -4.29 -27.16 1.34
CA VAL A 19 -3.70 -26.84 2.66
C VAL A 19 -4.79 -26.55 3.68
N LEU A 20 -5.78 -25.70 3.33
CA LEU A 20 -6.86 -25.31 4.23
C LEU A 20 -7.92 -26.38 4.42
N TYR A 21 -8.06 -27.30 3.46
CA TYR A 21 -8.86 -28.52 3.64
C TYR A 21 -8.26 -29.44 4.71
N LEU A 22 -6.93 -29.59 4.73
CA LEU A 22 -6.22 -30.39 5.74
C LEU A 22 -6.11 -29.69 7.09
N ASN A 23 -5.97 -28.37 7.10
CA ASN A 23 -5.86 -27.55 8.29
C ASN A 23 -6.52 -26.18 8.04
N SER A 24 -7.80 -26.07 8.37
CA SER A 24 -8.60 -24.86 8.16
C SER A 24 -8.16 -23.64 8.95
N THR A 25 -7.36 -23.84 10.00
CA THR A 25 -6.81 -22.77 10.87
C THR A 25 -5.35 -22.43 10.54
N ASN A 26 -4.82 -22.90 9.41
CA ASN A 26 -3.47 -22.60 8.99
C ASN A 26 -3.34 -21.10 8.64
N ILE A 27 -2.69 -20.33 9.49
CA ILE A 27 -2.54 -18.87 9.39
C ILE A 27 -1.89 -18.46 8.07
N ALA A 28 -0.81 -19.13 7.68
CA ALA A 28 -0.12 -18.84 6.41
C ALA A 28 -1.02 -19.19 5.20
N GLY A 29 -1.71 -20.33 5.27
CA GLY A 29 -2.68 -20.74 4.24
C GLY A 29 -3.78 -19.70 4.03
N LEU A 30 -4.38 -19.22 5.11
CA LEU A 30 -5.41 -18.16 5.06
C LEU A 30 -4.84 -16.88 4.46
N PHE A 31 -3.67 -16.42 4.93
CA PHE A 31 -3.05 -15.20 4.44
C PHE A 31 -2.74 -15.28 2.94
N TYR A 32 -2.06 -16.33 2.52
CA TYR A 32 -1.67 -16.47 1.10
C TYR A 32 -2.88 -16.71 0.19
N ARG A 33 -3.92 -17.44 0.64
CA ARG A 33 -5.13 -17.61 -0.16
C ARG A 33 -5.91 -16.29 -0.30
N ALA A 34 -5.97 -15.48 0.75
CA ALA A 34 -6.52 -14.12 0.67
C ALA A 34 -5.79 -13.31 -0.41
N PHE A 35 -4.46 -13.28 -0.35
CA PHE A 35 -3.63 -12.57 -1.33
C PHE A 35 -3.86 -13.10 -2.78
N VAL A 36 -3.89 -14.41 -2.97
CA VAL A 36 -4.14 -15.00 -4.29
C VAL A 36 -5.56 -14.68 -4.79
N ASN A 37 -6.57 -14.77 -3.92
CA ASN A 37 -7.94 -14.38 -4.25
C ASN A 37 -8.04 -12.90 -4.65
N GLU A 38 -7.27 -12.02 -3.99
CA GLU A 38 -7.17 -10.61 -4.39
C GLU A 38 -6.58 -10.44 -5.80
N LYS A 39 -5.52 -11.18 -6.15
CA LYS A 39 -4.92 -11.17 -7.51
C LYS A 39 -5.89 -11.70 -8.58
N LEU A 40 -6.78 -12.60 -8.20
CA LEU A 40 -7.86 -13.13 -9.05
C LEU A 40 -9.11 -12.25 -9.06
N ASN A 41 -9.10 -11.07 -8.40
CA ASN A 41 -10.25 -10.18 -8.20
C ASN A 41 -11.44 -10.85 -7.49
N ARG A 42 -11.18 -11.89 -6.70
CA ARG A 42 -12.17 -12.60 -5.88
C ARG A 42 -12.26 -11.98 -4.49
N TYR A 43 -12.62 -10.69 -4.43
CA TYR A 43 -12.50 -9.87 -3.22
C TYR A 43 -13.30 -10.40 -2.03
N ASN A 44 -14.50 -10.95 -2.25
CA ASN A 44 -15.28 -11.54 -1.16
C ASN A 44 -14.59 -12.75 -0.50
N PHE A 45 -13.93 -13.59 -1.28
CA PHE A 45 -13.17 -14.73 -0.75
C PHE A 45 -11.89 -14.25 -0.04
N ALA A 46 -11.20 -13.27 -0.59
CA ALA A 46 -10.04 -12.68 0.05
C ALA A 46 -10.40 -12.06 1.41
N ARG A 47 -11.50 -11.30 1.48
CA ARG A 47 -12.02 -10.70 2.72
C ARG A 47 -12.34 -11.76 3.77
N LEU A 48 -13.01 -12.83 3.38
CA LEU A 48 -13.35 -13.92 4.29
C LEU A 48 -12.09 -14.58 4.89
N ASP A 49 -11.07 -14.82 4.08
CA ASP A 49 -9.81 -15.42 4.53
C ASP A 49 -9.07 -14.50 5.50
N TYR A 50 -8.97 -13.18 5.22
CA TYR A 50 -8.40 -12.22 6.16
C TYR A 50 -9.20 -12.15 7.47
N GLN A 51 -10.53 -12.13 7.39
CA GLN A 51 -11.39 -12.12 8.58
C GLN A 51 -11.21 -13.39 9.42
N ASN A 52 -11.20 -14.56 8.79
CA ASN A 52 -10.94 -15.83 9.50
C ASN A 52 -9.58 -15.84 10.18
N LEU A 53 -8.55 -15.30 9.51
CA LEU A 53 -7.22 -15.15 10.09
C LEU A 53 -7.27 -14.23 11.32
N LEU A 54 -7.98 -13.10 11.23
CA LEU A 54 -8.09 -12.13 12.33
C LEU A 54 -8.94 -12.64 13.50
N VAL A 55 -9.85 -13.59 13.27
CA VAL A 55 -10.51 -14.33 14.37
C VAL A 55 -9.51 -15.18 15.15
N LEU A 56 -8.56 -15.81 14.45
CA LEU A 56 -7.52 -16.65 15.07
C LEU A 56 -6.40 -15.82 15.71
N VAL A 57 -5.99 -14.75 15.05
CA VAL A 57 -4.90 -13.85 15.47
C VAL A 57 -5.32 -12.40 15.28
N PRO A 58 -6.08 -11.80 16.22
CA PRO A 58 -6.63 -10.45 16.08
C PRO A 58 -5.57 -9.36 15.83
N GLY A 59 -4.38 -9.50 16.43
CA GLY A 59 -3.25 -8.58 16.28
C GLY A 59 -2.35 -8.85 15.07
N ASN A 60 -2.79 -9.64 14.09
CA ASN A 60 -1.96 -9.88 12.91
C ASN A 60 -1.92 -8.63 12.01
N PHE A 61 -0.81 -7.88 12.10
CA PHE A 61 -0.60 -6.64 11.35
C PHE A 61 -0.81 -6.81 9.83
N GLN A 62 -0.23 -7.88 9.26
CA GLN A 62 -0.28 -8.10 7.81
C GLN A 62 -1.70 -8.39 7.32
N ALA A 63 -2.50 -9.12 8.10
CA ALA A 63 -3.88 -9.40 7.76
C ALA A 63 -4.77 -8.15 7.92
N GLN A 64 -4.55 -7.35 8.98
CA GLN A 64 -5.25 -6.08 9.17
C GLN A 64 -4.94 -5.11 8.01
N LEU A 65 -3.66 -4.96 7.65
CA LEU A 65 -3.24 -4.12 6.52
C LEU A 65 -3.82 -4.64 5.20
N GLY A 66 -3.70 -5.95 4.95
CA GLY A 66 -4.23 -6.59 3.75
C GLY A 66 -5.74 -6.39 3.60
N LEU A 67 -6.51 -6.56 4.68
CA LEU A 67 -7.95 -6.34 4.69
C LEU A 67 -8.31 -4.87 4.41
N ALA A 68 -7.60 -3.92 5.01
CA ALA A 68 -7.84 -2.50 4.79
C ALA A 68 -7.55 -2.09 3.33
N LEU A 69 -6.43 -2.55 2.76
CA LEU A 69 -6.09 -2.28 1.36
C LEU A 69 -7.06 -2.98 0.38
N LEU A 70 -7.52 -4.19 0.72
CA LEU A 70 -8.55 -4.89 -0.04
C LEU A 70 -9.87 -4.11 -0.03
N ASN A 71 -10.28 -3.59 1.14
CA ASN A 71 -11.48 -2.77 1.26
C ASN A 71 -11.39 -1.49 0.42
N GLN A 72 -10.24 -0.81 0.40
CA GLN A 72 -10.00 0.33 -0.50
C GLN A 72 -10.21 -0.07 -1.97
N LYS A 73 -9.58 -1.17 -2.39
CA LYS A 73 -9.64 -1.67 -3.77
C LYS A 73 -11.05 -2.08 -4.20
N ASP A 74 -11.83 -2.60 -3.26
CA ASP A 74 -13.23 -3.02 -3.45
C ASP A 74 -14.22 -1.88 -3.14
N LEU A 75 -13.74 -0.63 -3.07
CA LEU A 75 -14.52 0.60 -2.86
C LEU A 75 -15.25 0.69 -1.51
N HIS A 76 -14.90 -0.13 -0.53
CA HIS A 76 -15.36 -0.06 0.85
C HIS A 76 -14.50 0.95 1.65
N PHE A 77 -14.63 2.23 1.29
CA PHE A 77 -13.70 3.26 1.76
C PHE A 77 -13.78 3.52 3.27
N THR A 78 -14.96 3.43 3.88
CA THR A 78 -15.11 3.64 5.33
C THR A 78 -14.35 2.57 6.10
N GLU A 79 -14.58 1.31 5.78
CA GLU A 79 -13.91 0.16 6.42
C GLU A 79 -12.40 0.17 6.17
N ALA A 80 -11.98 0.64 4.99
CA ALA A 80 -10.56 0.80 4.67
C ALA A 80 -9.89 1.84 5.58
N TYR A 81 -10.52 3.03 5.74
CA TYR A 81 -9.99 4.09 6.60
C TYR A 81 -9.98 3.69 8.07
N ASP A 82 -11.08 3.12 8.56
CA ASP A 82 -11.17 2.65 9.94
C ASP A 82 -10.10 1.59 10.22
N GLY A 83 -9.88 0.66 9.29
CA GLY A 83 -8.85 -0.36 9.40
C GLY A 83 -7.44 0.25 9.47
N ILE A 84 -7.11 1.21 8.62
CA ILE A 84 -5.79 1.87 8.65
C ILE A 84 -5.61 2.76 9.88
N ASN A 85 -6.65 3.50 10.31
CA ASN A 85 -6.58 4.29 11.52
C ASN A 85 -6.32 3.41 12.75
N ASN A 86 -7.03 2.29 12.89
CA ASN A 86 -6.79 1.31 13.96
C ASN A 86 -5.35 0.75 13.91
N LEU A 87 -4.81 0.51 12.70
CA LEU A 87 -3.41 0.09 12.55
C LEU A 87 -2.42 1.16 13.03
N ILE A 88 -2.64 2.43 12.71
CA ILE A 88 -1.79 3.53 13.16
C ILE A 88 -1.86 3.68 14.69
N GLU A 89 -3.05 3.51 15.29
CA GLU A 89 -3.20 3.55 16.75
C GLU A 89 -2.47 2.40 17.45
N GLN A 90 -2.57 1.19 16.91
CA GLN A 90 -1.91 0.01 17.46
C GLN A 90 -0.39 -0.03 17.20
N TYR A 91 0.04 0.50 16.06
CA TYR A 91 1.42 0.48 15.57
C TYR A 91 1.87 1.88 15.12
N PRO A 92 2.02 2.85 16.04
CA PRO A 92 2.33 4.25 15.70
C PRO A 92 3.68 4.45 15.01
N ASP A 93 4.57 3.47 15.09
CA ASP A 93 5.87 3.47 14.41
C ASP A 93 5.86 2.78 13.04
N SER A 94 4.69 2.38 12.55
CA SER A 94 4.56 1.70 11.28
C SER A 94 4.56 2.67 10.09
N ALA A 95 5.71 2.82 9.41
CA ALA A 95 5.82 3.62 8.19
C ALA A 95 4.81 3.21 7.11
N ILE A 96 4.59 1.90 6.93
CA ILE A 96 3.68 1.38 5.90
C ILE A 96 2.21 1.73 6.19
N ALA A 97 1.78 1.83 7.45
CA ALA A 97 0.41 2.22 7.78
C ALA A 97 0.12 3.67 7.40
N TYR A 98 1.06 4.59 7.70
CA TYR A 98 0.96 5.98 7.25
C TYR A 98 1.00 6.09 5.72
N ALA A 99 1.93 5.40 5.06
CA ALA A 99 2.00 5.41 3.60
C ALA A 99 0.72 4.86 2.94
N ALA A 100 0.10 3.83 3.52
CA ALA A 100 -1.18 3.29 3.06
C ALA A 100 -2.30 4.33 3.18
N ARG A 101 -2.43 5.04 4.32
CA ARG A 101 -3.43 6.11 4.48
C ARG A 101 -3.17 7.26 3.53
N GLY A 102 -1.92 7.71 3.42
CA GLY A 102 -1.52 8.73 2.46
C GLY A 102 -1.84 8.37 1.00
N GLY A 103 -1.71 7.09 0.63
CA GLY A 103 -2.16 6.57 -0.67
C GLY A 103 -3.66 6.72 -0.88
N MET A 104 -4.47 6.36 0.12
CA MET A 104 -5.93 6.51 0.08
C MET A 104 -6.35 7.98 -0.04
N GLU A 105 -5.71 8.87 0.70
CA GLU A 105 -5.96 10.32 0.68
C GLU A 105 -5.59 10.93 -0.67
N LYS A 106 -4.45 10.51 -1.22
CA LYS A 106 -4.02 10.92 -2.56
C LYS A 106 -5.05 10.56 -3.63
N GLU A 107 -5.62 9.36 -3.59
CA GLU A 107 -6.67 8.91 -4.52
C GLU A 107 -7.95 9.73 -4.37
N LYS A 108 -8.28 10.16 -3.16
CA LYS A 108 -9.42 11.06 -2.89
C LYS A 108 -9.13 12.52 -3.24
N GLY A 109 -7.92 12.86 -3.65
CA GLY A 109 -7.51 14.22 -3.94
C GLY A 109 -7.24 15.10 -2.72
N GLN A 110 -7.14 14.50 -1.53
CA GLN A 110 -6.83 15.16 -0.26
C GLN A 110 -5.30 15.32 -0.14
N LEU A 111 -4.72 16.19 -0.99
CA LEU A 111 -3.29 16.22 -1.23
C LEU A 111 -2.47 16.62 0.01
N GLU A 112 -2.98 17.55 0.83
CA GLU A 112 -2.31 18.01 2.05
C GLU A 112 -2.27 16.92 3.13
N LEU A 113 -3.36 16.16 3.29
CA LEU A 113 -3.39 15.03 4.23
C LEU A 113 -2.46 13.91 3.76
N ALA A 114 -2.51 13.59 2.47
CA ALA A 114 -1.62 12.60 1.87
C ALA A 114 -0.14 12.98 2.05
N GLU A 115 0.20 14.26 1.86
CA GLU A 115 1.57 14.75 2.07
C GLU A 115 2.01 14.58 3.52
N TYR A 116 1.15 14.96 4.47
CA TYR A 116 1.43 14.78 5.89
C TYR A 116 1.72 13.30 6.22
N ASP A 117 0.90 12.39 5.72
CA ASP A 117 1.06 10.96 5.99
C ASP A 117 2.30 10.36 5.32
N TYR A 118 2.62 10.75 4.09
CA TYR A 118 3.90 10.34 3.49
C TYR A 118 5.11 10.93 4.23
N ALA A 119 5.02 12.16 4.74
CA ALA A 119 6.07 12.72 5.60
C ALA A 119 6.23 11.91 6.90
N GLN A 120 5.12 11.44 7.52
CA GLN A 120 5.17 10.55 8.67
C GLN A 120 5.81 9.19 8.32
N ALA A 121 5.50 8.63 7.16
CA ALA A 121 6.12 7.40 6.69
C ALA A 121 7.63 7.56 6.47
N ILE A 122 8.05 8.64 5.83
CA ILE A 122 9.47 8.98 5.59
C ILE A 122 10.23 9.23 6.89
N ALA A 123 9.60 9.81 7.90
CA ALA A 123 10.22 10.01 9.21
C ALA A 123 10.57 8.68 9.91
N ARG A 124 9.82 7.62 9.62
CA ARG A 124 9.99 6.28 10.18
C ARG A 124 10.87 5.36 9.32
N ASP A 125 10.79 5.51 8.01
CA ASP A 125 11.62 4.79 7.04
C ASP A 125 12.15 5.77 5.98
N SER A 126 13.25 6.44 6.33
CA SER A 126 13.82 7.55 5.57
C SER A 126 14.52 7.14 4.28
N ALA A 127 14.79 5.84 4.08
CA ALA A 127 15.45 5.31 2.91
C ALA A 127 14.48 4.68 1.89
N ASN A 128 13.20 4.66 2.19
CA ASN A 128 12.19 4.09 1.32
C ASN A 128 11.96 4.98 0.09
N GLN A 129 12.41 4.49 -1.06
CA GLN A 129 12.33 5.24 -2.30
C GLN A 129 10.88 5.45 -2.77
N ASP A 130 9.98 4.49 -2.52
CA ASP A 130 8.57 4.60 -2.92
C ASP A 130 7.85 5.71 -2.13
N TYR A 131 8.14 5.84 -0.83
CA TYR A 131 7.56 6.91 -0.01
C TYR A 131 8.04 8.28 -0.49
N LEU A 132 9.35 8.41 -0.74
CA LEU A 132 9.94 9.65 -1.27
C LEU A 132 9.37 10.02 -2.64
N ILE A 133 9.22 9.06 -3.56
CA ILE A 133 8.64 9.30 -4.89
C ILE A 133 7.19 9.80 -4.79
N ASN A 134 6.37 9.17 -3.94
CA ASN A 134 5.01 9.62 -3.72
C ASN A 134 4.94 11.00 -3.07
N HIS A 135 5.83 11.29 -2.12
CA HIS A 135 5.92 12.59 -1.47
C HIS A 135 6.33 13.69 -2.46
N VAL A 136 7.34 13.42 -3.32
CA VAL A 136 7.72 14.35 -4.42
C VAL A 136 6.54 14.63 -5.33
N ASP A 137 5.76 13.62 -5.72
CA ASP A 137 4.58 13.81 -6.58
C ASP A 137 3.55 14.75 -5.92
N LEU A 138 3.32 14.58 -4.62
CA LEU A 138 2.42 15.44 -3.83
C LEU A 138 2.97 16.86 -3.72
N LEU A 139 4.24 17.03 -3.38
CA LEU A 139 4.88 18.35 -3.27
C LEU A 139 4.85 19.11 -4.61
N VAL A 140 5.05 18.42 -5.73
CA VAL A 140 4.92 19.00 -7.08
C VAL A 140 3.49 19.47 -7.34
N LYS A 141 2.47 18.67 -6.96
CA LYS A 141 1.06 19.03 -7.11
C LYS A 141 0.67 20.22 -6.23
N LEU A 142 1.21 20.27 -5.01
CA LEU A 142 1.00 21.36 -4.04
C LEU A 142 1.82 22.62 -4.36
N GLY A 143 2.76 22.55 -5.32
CA GLY A 143 3.62 23.68 -5.68
C GLY A 143 4.78 23.96 -4.71
N ARG A 144 5.05 23.03 -3.78
CA ARG A 144 6.13 23.12 -2.76
C ARG A 144 7.47 22.70 -3.37
N LYS A 145 7.98 23.53 -4.29
CA LYS A 145 9.12 23.20 -5.15
C LYS A 145 10.42 22.92 -4.40
N GLN A 146 10.73 23.73 -3.37
CA GLN A 146 12.01 23.58 -2.64
C GLN A 146 12.09 22.23 -1.93
N GLU A 147 11.01 21.80 -1.32
CA GLU A 147 10.93 20.51 -0.62
C GLU A 147 10.96 19.34 -1.61
N ALA A 148 10.28 19.48 -2.75
CA ALA A 148 10.36 18.48 -3.83
C ALA A 148 11.80 18.31 -4.34
N TYR A 149 12.57 19.39 -4.51
CA TYR A 149 13.99 19.30 -4.88
C TYR A 149 14.84 18.61 -3.81
N ALA A 150 14.59 18.88 -2.54
CA ALA A 150 15.31 18.23 -1.44
C ALA A 150 15.09 16.70 -1.45
N ASP A 151 13.86 16.25 -1.65
CA ASP A 151 13.57 14.80 -1.74
C ASP A 151 14.10 14.16 -3.02
N LEU A 152 14.11 14.88 -4.14
CA LEU A 152 14.77 14.41 -5.36
C LEU A 152 16.28 14.20 -5.17
N GLU A 153 16.95 15.10 -4.44
CA GLU A 153 18.36 14.92 -4.08
C GLU A 153 18.58 13.72 -3.16
N ARG A 154 17.66 13.45 -2.23
CA ARG A 154 17.70 12.25 -1.39
C ARG A 154 17.57 10.98 -2.23
N LEU A 155 16.63 10.96 -3.18
CA LEU A 155 16.45 9.83 -4.09
C LEU A 155 17.71 9.55 -4.93
N LEU A 156 18.37 10.59 -5.43
CA LEU A 156 19.66 10.44 -6.14
C LEU A 156 20.75 9.84 -5.23
N LYS A 157 20.84 10.30 -3.97
CA LYS A 157 21.79 9.74 -2.97
C LYS A 157 21.47 8.28 -2.63
N LEU A 158 20.19 7.88 -2.70
CA LEU A 158 19.75 6.49 -2.52
C LEU A 158 19.92 5.64 -3.78
N GLY A 159 20.52 6.17 -4.85
CA GLY A 159 20.86 5.42 -6.06
C GLY A 159 19.76 5.36 -7.12
N VAL A 160 18.68 6.13 -6.98
CA VAL A 160 17.66 6.22 -8.03
C VAL A 160 18.26 6.89 -9.27
N ALA A 161 18.12 6.25 -10.43
CA ALA A 161 18.70 6.77 -11.65
C ALA A 161 18.08 8.13 -12.06
N PRO A 162 18.90 9.14 -12.46
CA PRO A 162 18.37 10.47 -12.83
C PRO A 162 17.28 10.44 -13.90
N GLY A 163 17.34 9.47 -14.82
CA GLY A 163 16.34 9.29 -15.88
C GLY A 163 14.95 9.00 -15.33
N GLN A 164 14.83 8.29 -14.22
CA GLN A 164 13.55 7.98 -13.57
C GLN A 164 12.91 9.23 -12.92
N LEU A 165 13.72 10.22 -12.56
CA LEU A 165 13.26 11.44 -11.90
C LEU A 165 13.00 12.59 -12.88
N ARG A 166 13.27 12.39 -14.17
CA ARG A 166 13.23 13.44 -15.20
C ARG A 166 11.87 14.15 -15.28
N ASP A 167 10.77 13.40 -15.19
CA ASP A 167 9.43 13.97 -15.25
C ASP A 167 9.17 14.98 -14.12
N PHE A 168 9.59 14.68 -12.91
CA PHE A 168 9.45 15.58 -11.76
C PHE A 168 10.21 16.90 -12.00
N TYR A 169 11.44 16.84 -12.54
CA TYR A 169 12.20 18.05 -12.88
C TYR A 169 11.52 18.89 -13.95
N ILE A 170 10.91 18.27 -14.96
CA ILE A 170 10.15 18.98 -15.99
C ILE A 170 8.94 19.69 -15.35
N ARG A 171 8.15 19.00 -14.56
CA ARG A 171 6.95 19.54 -13.89
C ARG A 171 7.29 20.68 -12.92
N LEU A 172 8.42 20.60 -12.22
CA LEU A 172 8.90 21.66 -11.33
C LEU A 172 9.35 22.92 -12.05
N ARG A 173 9.85 22.81 -13.30
CA ARG A 173 10.26 23.94 -14.14
C ARG A 173 9.10 24.66 -14.81
N THR A 174 8.04 23.94 -15.13
CA THR A 174 6.84 24.52 -15.72
C THR A 174 6.11 25.41 -14.71
N LYS A 175 5.95 26.70 -15.03
CA LYS A 175 5.08 27.59 -14.25
C LYS A 175 3.64 27.09 -14.42
N LYS A 176 2.91 26.85 -13.30
CA LYS A 176 1.44 26.78 -13.40
C LYS A 176 0.98 28.12 -13.98
N LYS A 177 0.37 28.08 -15.19
CA LYS A 177 -0.38 29.23 -15.72
C LYS A 177 -1.61 29.46 -14.88
#